data_5cdf1de20094c1372df231f8a21b3d01
#
_entry.id   5cdf1de20094c1372df231f8a21b3d01
#
_cell.length_a   1.000
_cell.length_b   1.000
_cell.length_c   1.000
_cell.angle_alpha   90.00
_cell.angle_beta   90.00
_cell.angle_gamma   90.00
#
_symmetry.space_group_name_H-M   'P 1'
#
loop_
_entity.id
_entity.type
_entity.pdbx_description
1 polymer ?
#
loop_
_entity_poly.entity_id
_entity_poly.type
_entity_poly.pdbx_seq_one_letter_code
_entity_poly.pdbx_strand_id
1 'polypeptide(L)'
;MTSAMTRRTALTTLGTGSIAALTACSASLTTANTAGTHDSNGTSVVNNNSKAKASERSDYSGVVEFNSYDTSAGQYKPATRTSPPQNVPKPIKPENMDERSVAGLYSAIGYLSAATSYAFITGDLGPLDHLPFSDTYTNTFKKQIRETTQEMDGAWFEELKIAFTLNTAQPTQDGDNYKWPAKYIFSLGSFVVYRGVPVDLPHDKQSSTEEALITAQYKDGRWILSETNDSGGGSFGPSGGNFKI
;
A
#
# COMPACT_ATOMS: atom_id res chain seq x y z
N MET A 1 2.34 -46.40 38.45
CA MET A 1 3.49 -45.72 39.04
C MET A 1 3.28 -44.24 38.81
N THR A 2 2.96 -43.57 39.91
CA THR A 2 2.70 -42.15 40.06
C THR A 2 4.01 -41.37 40.11
N SER A 3 4.11 -40.26 39.41
CA SER A 3 5.04 -39.21 39.76
C SER A 3 4.43 -37.85 39.49
N ALA A 4 4.21 -37.14 40.56
CA ALA A 4 3.69 -35.78 40.62
C ALA A 4 4.85 -34.79 40.82
N MET A 5 4.50 -33.51 40.68
CA MET A 5 5.20 -32.30 41.14
C MET A 5 6.30 -31.76 40.23
N THR A 6 6.34 -30.45 39.92
CA THR A 6 6.39 -29.35 40.90
C THR A 6 6.01 -28.02 40.25
N ARG A 7 5.13 -27.26 40.89
CA ARG A 7 4.91 -25.82 40.70
C ARG A 7 6.15 -25.05 41.18
N ARG A 8 6.60 -24.05 40.44
CA ARG A 8 7.33 -22.91 41.01
C ARG A 8 6.82 -21.61 40.44
N THR A 9 6.12 -20.93 41.29
CA THR A 9 5.77 -19.51 41.28
C THR A 9 7.07 -18.68 41.44
N ALA A 10 7.24 -17.65 40.65
CA ALA A 10 8.12 -16.54 41.00
C ALA A 10 7.45 -15.23 40.60
N LEU A 11 7.22 -14.43 41.61
CA LEU A 11 6.63 -13.10 41.62
C LEU A 11 7.62 -12.01 41.16
N THR A 12 7.02 -10.96 40.60
CA THR A 12 7.32 -9.52 40.78
C THR A 12 8.64 -8.94 40.32
N THR A 13 8.54 -7.93 39.47
CA THR A 13 8.94 -6.56 39.88
C THR A 13 8.20 -5.52 39.02
N LEU A 14 7.48 -4.65 39.72
CA LEU A 14 6.99 -3.37 39.24
C LEU A 14 8.18 -2.45 38.93
N GLY A 15 8.24 -1.94 37.70
CA GLY A 15 9.13 -0.87 37.28
C GLY A 15 8.32 0.33 36.87
N THR A 16 8.09 1.26 37.77
CA THR A 16 7.62 2.62 37.50
C THR A 16 8.73 3.40 36.80
N GLY A 17 8.46 3.97 35.62
CA GLY A 17 9.46 4.76 34.88
C GLY A 17 8.90 5.66 33.84
N SER A 18 8.55 6.87 34.23
CA SER A 18 8.72 8.15 33.53
C SER A 18 8.02 8.37 32.19
N ILE A 19 6.93 9.12 32.28
CA ILE A 19 6.32 9.87 31.18
C ILE A 19 7.28 11.02 30.79
N ALA A 20 7.89 10.93 29.61
CA ALA A 20 8.57 12.05 28.99
C ALA A 20 7.59 12.83 28.13
N ALA A 21 7.15 13.98 28.61
CA ALA A 21 6.39 14.95 27.86
C ALA A 21 7.32 15.59 26.81
N LEU A 22 7.03 15.37 25.53
CA LEU A 22 7.66 16.11 24.44
C LEU A 22 6.90 17.43 24.23
N THR A 23 7.47 18.49 24.77
CA THR A 23 7.08 19.88 24.51
C THR A 23 7.34 20.25 23.05
N ALA A 24 6.28 20.60 22.35
CA ALA A 24 6.36 21.20 21.01
C ALA A 24 6.96 22.59 21.12
N CYS A 25 8.12 22.84 20.52
CA CYS A 25 8.67 24.17 20.30
C CYS A 25 7.99 24.81 19.11
N SER A 26 7.03 25.70 19.37
CA SER A 26 6.53 26.66 18.39
C SER A 26 7.55 27.79 18.25
N ALA A 27 8.23 27.86 17.13
CA ALA A 27 9.07 29.01 16.78
C ALA A 27 8.20 30.13 16.22
N SER A 28 7.94 31.15 17.03
CA SER A 28 7.31 32.41 16.60
C SER A 28 8.32 33.24 15.84
N LEU A 29 8.10 33.51 14.57
CA LEU A 29 8.83 34.50 13.80
C LEU A 29 8.32 35.90 14.16
N THR A 30 9.14 36.64 14.88
CA THR A 30 8.90 38.04 15.22
C THR A 30 9.21 38.90 14.00
N THR A 31 8.21 39.62 13.52
CA THR A 31 8.32 40.62 12.47
C THR A 31 8.93 41.89 13.06
N ALA A 32 10.10 42.29 12.64
CA ALA A 32 10.67 43.63 12.92
C ALA A 32 10.18 44.61 11.85
N ASN A 33 9.34 45.58 12.27
CA ASN A 33 8.99 46.76 11.49
C ASN A 33 10.15 47.72 11.53
N THR A 34 10.64 48.11 10.37
CA THR A 34 11.40 49.37 10.24
C THR A 34 10.76 50.18 9.14
N ALA A 35 10.23 51.33 9.54
CA ALA A 35 9.66 52.36 8.68
C ALA A 35 10.76 53.08 7.89
N GLY A 36 10.55 53.28 6.61
CA GLY A 36 11.37 54.13 5.74
C GLY A 36 10.55 54.52 4.52
N THR A 37 10.24 55.79 4.47
CA THR A 37 9.44 56.53 3.48
C THR A 37 10.15 56.69 2.13
N HIS A 38 9.33 56.79 1.10
CA HIS A 38 9.39 57.53 -0.18
C HIS A 38 9.57 56.81 -1.51
N ASP A 39 8.49 56.99 -2.25
CA ASP A 39 8.29 57.39 -3.66
C ASP A 39 8.44 56.41 -4.84
N SER A 40 7.27 56.37 -5.49
CA SER A 40 7.03 56.47 -6.94
C SER A 40 7.33 55.31 -7.90
N ASN A 41 6.20 54.75 -8.38
CA ASN A 41 5.91 54.47 -9.78
C ASN A 41 6.69 53.32 -10.48
N GLY A 42 5.95 52.26 -10.74
CA GLY A 42 6.40 51.18 -11.66
C GLY A 42 5.48 49.96 -11.58
N THR A 43 4.35 50.02 -12.29
CA THR A 43 3.46 48.89 -12.49
C THR A 43 4.22 47.77 -13.23
N SER A 44 4.61 46.74 -12.51
CA SER A 44 5.00 45.48 -13.08
C SER A 44 4.21 44.37 -12.37
N VAL A 45 3.10 44.02 -12.95
CA VAL A 45 2.37 42.81 -12.55
C VAL A 45 3.22 41.62 -12.96
N VAL A 46 4.08 41.18 -12.06
CA VAL A 46 4.74 39.88 -12.20
C VAL A 46 3.77 38.85 -11.72
N ASN A 47 3.05 38.27 -12.68
CA ASN A 47 2.28 37.04 -12.46
C ASN A 47 3.26 35.89 -12.19
N ASN A 48 3.77 35.80 -10.97
CA ASN A 48 4.49 34.63 -10.50
C ASN A 48 3.49 33.53 -10.12
N ASN A 49 2.84 32.98 -11.13
CA ASN A 49 2.19 31.69 -11.04
C ASN A 49 3.25 30.58 -11.18
N SER A 50 4.33 30.68 -10.41
CA SER A 50 5.23 29.57 -10.16
C SER A 50 4.50 28.65 -9.18
N LYS A 51 3.74 27.69 -9.71
CA LYS A 51 3.27 26.52 -8.95
C LYS A 51 4.55 25.94 -8.31
N ALA A 52 4.77 26.21 -7.02
CA ALA A 52 5.91 25.69 -6.30
C ALA A 52 5.87 24.17 -6.47
N LYS A 53 6.86 23.62 -7.20
CA LYS A 53 7.03 22.17 -7.34
C LYS A 53 7.27 21.69 -5.91
N ALA A 54 6.30 20.98 -5.35
CA ALA A 54 6.45 20.38 -4.03
C ALA A 54 7.78 19.63 -4.03
N SER A 55 8.62 19.87 -3.00
CA SER A 55 9.92 19.20 -2.93
C SER A 55 9.68 17.70 -2.94
N GLU A 56 10.26 17.02 -3.91
CA GLU A 56 10.13 15.58 -4.06
C GLU A 56 10.67 14.91 -2.78
N ARG A 57 9.91 13.95 -2.23
CA ARG A 57 10.32 13.16 -1.07
C ARG A 57 11.66 12.49 -1.39
N SER A 58 12.63 12.59 -0.49
CA SER A 58 13.97 12.03 -0.71
C SER A 58 14.09 10.55 -0.32
N ASP A 59 13.20 10.08 0.57
CA ASP A 59 13.19 8.72 1.08
C ASP A 59 11.78 8.11 0.95
N TYR A 60 11.68 7.08 0.12
CA TYR A 60 10.46 6.29 -0.10
C TYR A 60 10.56 4.89 0.52
N SER A 61 11.62 4.56 1.27
CA SER A 61 11.75 3.25 1.91
C SER A 61 10.63 2.98 2.91
N GLY A 62 10.37 1.72 3.17
CA GLY A 62 9.30 1.28 4.07
C GLY A 62 8.03 0.86 3.33
N VAL A 63 6.95 0.71 4.08
CA VAL A 63 5.65 0.30 3.54
C VAL A 63 5.12 1.34 2.57
N VAL A 64 4.70 0.90 1.40
CA VAL A 64 4.07 1.78 0.41
C VAL A 64 2.68 2.17 0.88
N GLU A 65 2.49 3.46 1.10
CA GLU A 65 1.21 4.03 1.52
C GLU A 65 0.37 4.44 0.31
N PHE A 66 -0.93 4.19 0.40
CA PHE A 66 -1.89 4.61 -0.59
C PHE A 66 -3.09 5.27 0.09
N ASN A 67 -3.43 6.49 -0.30
CA ASN A 67 -4.44 7.31 0.38
C ASN A 67 -5.55 7.86 -0.54
N SER A 68 -5.56 7.46 -1.82
CA SER A 68 -6.52 7.97 -2.80
C SER A 68 -7.71 7.01 -2.95
N TYR A 69 -8.76 7.23 -2.13
CA TYR A 69 -9.94 6.36 -2.11
C TYR A 69 -11.24 7.13 -2.26
N ASP A 70 -12.20 6.55 -2.99
CA ASP A 70 -13.61 6.92 -2.92
C ASP A 70 -14.27 6.20 -1.74
N THR A 71 -14.80 6.98 -0.80
CA THR A 71 -15.49 6.51 0.40
C THR A 71 -16.98 6.85 0.36
N SER A 72 -17.52 7.23 -0.80
CA SER A 72 -18.93 7.64 -0.97
C SER A 72 -19.94 6.54 -0.64
N ALA A 73 -19.51 5.26 -0.67
CA ALA A 73 -20.33 4.13 -0.24
C ALA A 73 -20.69 4.13 1.25
N GLY A 74 -20.05 4.98 2.06
CA GLY A 74 -20.26 5.11 3.50
C GLY A 74 -19.07 4.65 4.33
N GLN A 75 -19.29 4.58 5.65
CA GLN A 75 -18.23 4.13 6.57
C GLN A 75 -17.87 2.66 6.34
N TYR A 76 -16.59 2.38 6.15
CA TYR A 76 -16.08 1.03 6.05
C TYR A 76 -16.42 0.21 7.30
N LYS A 77 -16.91 -1.01 7.07
CA LYS A 77 -17.13 -2.00 8.12
C LYS A 77 -16.25 -3.21 7.82
N PRO A 78 -15.31 -3.55 8.72
CA PRO A 78 -14.46 -4.71 8.51
C PRO A 78 -15.27 -6.01 8.49
N ALA A 79 -14.70 -7.05 7.90
CA ALA A 79 -15.26 -8.39 7.94
C ALA A 79 -15.37 -8.90 9.37
N THR A 80 -16.40 -9.71 9.60
CA THR A 80 -16.59 -10.46 10.85
C THR A 80 -16.81 -11.92 10.51
N ARG A 81 -16.86 -12.79 11.51
CA ARG A 81 -17.15 -14.21 11.31
C ARG A 81 -18.55 -14.49 10.78
N THR A 82 -19.44 -13.49 10.78
CA THR A 82 -20.84 -13.62 10.37
C THR A 82 -21.24 -12.70 9.22
N SER A 83 -20.36 -11.80 8.80
CA SER A 83 -20.66 -10.79 7.78
C SER A 83 -19.39 -10.45 6.98
N PRO A 84 -19.48 -10.40 5.64
CA PRO A 84 -18.39 -9.91 4.81
C PRO A 84 -18.15 -8.40 5.05
N PRO A 85 -17.00 -7.87 4.62
CA PRO A 85 -16.72 -6.44 4.73
C PRO A 85 -17.73 -5.64 3.90
N GLN A 86 -18.08 -4.42 4.39
CA GLN A 86 -19.02 -3.53 3.73
C GLN A 86 -18.39 -2.16 3.49
N ASN A 87 -18.88 -1.47 2.45
CA ASN A 87 -18.41 -0.13 2.09
C ASN A 87 -16.88 -0.07 1.94
N VAL A 88 -16.32 -1.10 1.30
CA VAL A 88 -14.86 -1.17 1.05
C VAL A 88 -14.46 0.07 0.24
N PRO A 89 -13.49 0.89 0.72
CA PRO A 89 -13.05 2.07 0.01
C PRO A 89 -12.52 1.72 -1.38
N LYS A 90 -13.06 2.37 -2.42
CA LYS A 90 -12.67 2.09 -3.80
C LYS A 90 -11.42 2.91 -4.17
N PRO A 91 -10.33 2.29 -4.62
CA PRO A 91 -9.14 3.04 -5.01
C PRO A 91 -9.39 3.91 -6.24
N ILE A 92 -8.93 5.16 -6.16
CA ILE A 92 -8.96 6.13 -7.25
C ILE A 92 -7.54 6.28 -7.78
N LYS A 93 -7.38 6.27 -9.11
CA LYS A 93 -6.08 6.50 -9.73
C LYS A 93 -5.50 7.86 -9.29
N PRO A 94 -4.30 7.92 -8.68
CA PRO A 94 -3.66 9.17 -8.29
C PRO A 94 -3.33 10.05 -9.50
N GLU A 95 -3.48 11.36 -9.37
CA GLU A 95 -3.20 12.31 -10.46
C GLU A 95 -1.74 12.25 -10.94
N ASN A 96 -0.81 12.03 -10.01
CA ASN A 96 0.62 11.97 -10.30
C ASN A 96 1.11 10.59 -10.76
N MET A 97 0.21 9.58 -10.85
CA MET A 97 0.61 8.20 -11.15
C MET A 97 1.30 8.07 -12.51
N ASP A 98 0.94 8.92 -13.47
CA ASP A 98 1.51 8.91 -14.82
C ASP A 98 2.68 9.91 -14.98
N GLU A 99 3.11 10.59 -13.91
CA GLU A 99 4.27 11.47 -13.98
C GLU A 99 5.58 10.66 -14.06
N ARG A 100 6.51 11.11 -14.93
CA ARG A 100 7.86 10.53 -15.00
C ARG A 100 8.71 11.03 -13.82
N SER A 101 8.40 10.54 -12.65
CA SER A 101 9.09 10.85 -11.39
C SER A 101 9.09 9.64 -10.45
N VAL A 102 9.98 9.64 -9.45
CA VAL A 102 9.96 8.59 -8.42
C VAL A 102 8.66 8.62 -7.62
N ALA A 103 8.09 9.80 -7.40
CA ALA A 103 6.78 9.96 -6.76
C ALA A 103 5.66 9.31 -7.58
N GLY A 104 5.68 9.48 -8.92
CA GLY A 104 4.73 8.82 -9.83
C GLY A 104 4.86 7.30 -9.78
N LEU A 105 6.09 6.78 -9.83
CA LEU A 105 6.35 5.35 -9.71
C LEU A 105 5.88 4.80 -8.36
N TYR A 106 6.15 5.51 -7.26
CA TYR A 106 5.66 5.13 -5.92
C TYR A 106 4.12 5.07 -5.88
N SER A 107 3.45 6.07 -6.47
CA SER A 107 1.99 6.11 -6.56
C SER A 107 1.44 4.95 -7.41
N ALA A 108 2.15 4.56 -8.48
CA ALA A 108 1.78 3.41 -9.31
C ALA A 108 1.85 2.08 -8.54
N ILE A 109 2.89 1.90 -7.72
CA ILE A 109 3.03 0.71 -6.85
C ILE A 109 1.93 0.69 -5.78
N GLY A 110 1.64 1.83 -5.17
CA GLY A 110 0.56 1.96 -4.18
C GLY A 110 -0.82 1.66 -4.78
N TYR A 111 -1.08 2.19 -5.97
CA TYR A 111 -2.32 1.91 -6.70
C TYR A 111 -2.48 0.43 -7.06
N LEU A 112 -1.41 -0.22 -7.54
CA LEU A 112 -1.40 -1.66 -7.82
C LEU A 112 -1.84 -2.46 -6.59
N SER A 113 -1.26 -2.18 -5.42
CA SER A 113 -1.60 -2.85 -4.16
C SER A 113 -3.07 -2.67 -3.79
N ALA A 114 -3.54 -1.42 -3.81
CA ALA A 114 -4.89 -1.06 -3.41
C ALA A 114 -5.95 -1.61 -4.37
N ALA A 115 -5.73 -1.48 -5.68
CA ALA A 115 -6.66 -1.94 -6.72
C ALA A 115 -6.79 -3.47 -6.71
N THR A 116 -5.67 -4.18 -6.53
CA THR A 116 -5.67 -5.64 -6.47
C THR A 116 -6.37 -6.15 -5.20
N SER A 117 -6.06 -5.58 -4.03
CA SER A 117 -6.75 -5.92 -2.78
C SER A 117 -8.26 -5.69 -2.88
N TYR A 118 -8.68 -4.52 -3.40
CA TYR A 118 -10.08 -4.18 -3.60
C TYR A 118 -10.80 -5.18 -4.51
N ALA A 119 -10.16 -5.55 -5.63
CA ALA A 119 -10.75 -6.49 -6.58
C ALA A 119 -10.94 -7.88 -5.97
N PHE A 120 -10.00 -8.37 -5.17
CA PHE A 120 -10.16 -9.64 -4.45
C PHE A 120 -11.27 -9.60 -3.39
N ILE A 121 -11.41 -8.47 -2.68
CA ILE A 121 -12.42 -8.32 -1.62
C ILE A 121 -13.83 -8.19 -2.19
N THR A 122 -13.98 -7.44 -3.29
CA THR A 122 -15.30 -7.01 -3.78
C THR A 122 -15.76 -7.73 -5.05
N GLY A 123 -14.81 -8.33 -5.80
CA GLY A 123 -15.06 -8.83 -7.16
C GLY A 123 -15.20 -7.73 -8.21
N ASP A 124 -15.15 -6.43 -7.84
CA ASP A 124 -15.16 -5.32 -8.80
C ASP A 124 -13.79 -5.14 -9.44
N LEU A 125 -13.70 -5.46 -10.72
CA LEU A 125 -12.47 -5.39 -11.51
C LEU A 125 -12.23 -4.01 -12.14
N GLY A 126 -13.13 -3.05 -11.95
CA GLY A 126 -13.04 -1.71 -12.55
C GLY A 126 -11.71 -0.99 -12.27
N PRO A 127 -11.24 -0.92 -11.01
CA PRO A 127 -9.95 -0.30 -10.71
C PRO A 127 -8.75 -0.94 -11.43
N LEU A 128 -8.83 -2.22 -11.79
CA LEU A 128 -7.75 -2.91 -12.50
C LEU A 128 -7.54 -2.41 -13.94
N ASP A 129 -8.46 -1.64 -14.50
CA ASP A 129 -8.31 -1.03 -15.84
C ASP A 129 -7.18 0.02 -15.87
N HIS A 130 -6.79 0.54 -14.72
CA HIS A 130 -5.75 1.56 -14.58
C HIS A 130 -4.45 1.02 -14.02
N LEU A 131 -4.27 -0.31 -13.96
CA LEU A 131 -3.02 -0.89 -13.47
C LEU A 131 -1.82 -0.45 -14.32
N PRO A 132 -0.66 -0.23 -13.68
CA PRO A 132 0.57 0.15 -14.38
C PRO A 132 1.21 -1.06 -15.06
N PHE A 133 0.48 -1.75 -15.89
CA PHE A 133 0.90 -2.90 -16.66
C PHE A 133 0.70 -2.68 -18.17
N SER A 134 1.30 -3.52 -19.00
CA SER A 134 0.90 -3.60 -20.40
C SER A 134 -0.56 -4.06 -20.51
N ASP A 135 -1.25 -3.67 -21.57
CA ASP A 135 -2.66 -4.00 -21.75
C ASP A 135 -2.88 -5.53 -21.81
N THR A 136 -1.96 -6.25 -22.46
CA THR A 136 -2.00 -7.72 -22.51
C THR A 136 -1.89 -8.32 -21.11
N TYR A 137 -0.95 -7.83 -20.29
CA TYR A 137 -0.77 -8.34 -18.92
C TYR A 137 -1.94 -7.97 -18.02
N THR A 138 -2.45 -6.73 -18.13
CA THR A 138 -3.66 -6.29 -17.41
C THR A 138 -4.85 -7.21 -17.69
N ASN A 139 -5.10 -7.56 -18.96
CA ASN A 139 -6.20 -8.44 -19.31
C ASN A 139 -6.02 -9.86 -18.75
N THR A 140 -4.80 -10.40 -18.80
CA THR A 140 -4.48 -11.70 -18.22
C THR A 140 -4.66 -11.68 -16.70
N PHE A 141 -4.17 -10.65 -16.05
CA PHE A 141 -4.27 -10.45 -14.60
C PHE A 141 -5.74 -10.32 -14.15
N LYS A 142 -6.55 -9.52 -14.85
CA LYS A 142 -8.00 -9.40 -14.59
C LYS A 142 -8.71 -10.75 -14.75
N LYS A 143 -8.34 -11.55 -15.76
CA LYS A 143 -8.90 -12.90 -15.94
C LYS A 143 -8.55 -13.78 -14.74
N GLN A 144 -7.31 -13.79 -14.31
CA GLN A 144 -6.84 -14.56 -13.16
C GLN A 144 -7.56 -14.15 -11.86
N ILE A 145 -7.68 -12.85 -11.58
CA ILE A 145 -8.43 -12.36 -10.40
C ILE A 145 -9.88 -12.82 -10.45
N ARG A 146 -10.53 -12.71 -11.62
CA ARG A 146 -11.93 -13.14 -11.79
C ARG A 146 -12.08 -14.63 -11.52
N GLU A 147 -11.22 -15.47 -12.07
CA GLU A 147 -11.25 -16.93 -11.86
C GLU A 147 -11.08 -17.24 -10.38
N THR A 148 -10.08 -16.65 -9.72
CA THR A 148 -9.84 -16.84 -8.27
C THR A 148 -11.04 -16.39 -7.42
N THR A 149 -11.63 -15.23 -7.71
CA THR A 149 -12.80 -14.75 -6.95
C THR A 149 -14.04 -15.60 -7.16
N GLN A 150 -14.21 -16.19 -8.35
CA GLN A 150 -15.28 -17.15 -8.62
C GLN A 150 -15.06 -18.47 -7.86
N GLU A 151 -13.84 -18.97 -7.79
CA GLU A 151 -13.48 -20.16 -7.02
C GLU A 151 -13.69 -19.97 -5.51
N MET A 152 -13.55 -18.76 -5.02
CA MET A 152 -13.80 -18.44 -3.62
C MET A 152 -15.28 -18.59 -3.20
N ASP A 153 -16.22 -18.65 -4.16
CA ASP A 153 -17.65 -18.98 -3.95
C ASP A 153 -18.30 -18.18 -2.79
N GLY A 154 -18.08 -16.86 -2.76
CA GLY A 154 -18.61 -15.98 -1.72
C GLY A 154 -17.88 -16.07 -0.37
N ALA A 155 -16.73 -16.71 -0.31
CA ALA A 155 -15.88 -16.69 0.87
C ALA A 155 -15.36 -15.28 1.15
N TRP A 156 -15.11 -14.97 2.43
CA TRP A 156 -14.42 -13.74 2.81
C TRP A 156 -13.41 -14.02 3.91
N PHE A 157 -12.41 -13.16 3.97
CA PHE A 157 -11.34 -13.17 4.96
C PHE A 157 -11.50 -12.03 5.96
N GLU A 158 -10.93 -12.18 7.16
CA GLU A 158 -10.87 -11.07 8.12
C GLU A 158 -10.18 -9.87 7.51
N GLU A 159 -9.03 -10.10 6.87
CA GLU A 159 -8.29 -9.12 6.09
C GLU A 159 -7.82 -9.78 4.80
N LEU A 160 -8.02 -9.12 3.67
CA LEU A 160 -7.32 -9.48 2.43
C LEU A 160 -6.58 -8.24 1.97
N LYS A 161 -5.26 -8.28 2.08
CA LYS A 161 -4.42 -7.13 1.78
C LYS A 161 -3.16 -7.54 1.04
N ILE A 162 -2.88 -6.80 -0.01
CA ILE A 162 -1.62 -6.82 -0.73
C ILE A 162 -0.87 -5.53 -0.38
N ALA A 163 0.41 -5.63 -0.07
CA ALA A 163 1.25 -4.49 0.21
C ALA A 163 2.67 -4.71 -0.31
N PHE A 164 3.37 -3.61 -0.57
CA PHE A 164 4.81 -3.62 -0.84
C PHE A 164 5.54 -2.86 0.26
N THR A 165 6.73 -3.35 0.61
CA THR A 165 7.70 -2.62 1.44
C THR A 165 8.94 -2.40 0.60
N LEU A 166 9.31 -1.15 0.34
CA LEU A 166 10.48 -0.80 -0.44
C LEU A 166 11.73 -0.87 0.44
N ASN A 167 12.75 -1.58 -0.04
CA ASN A 167 13.97 -1.84 0.75
C ASN A 167 14.97 -0.68 0.69
N THR A 168 14.80 0.26 -0.26
CA THR A 168 15.69 1.41 -0.47
C THR A 168 14.91 2.71 -0.61
N ALA A 169 15.56 3.83 -0.26
CA ALA A 169 14.97 5.17 -0.33
C ALA A 169 14.57 5.58 -1.75
N GLN A 170 15.30 5.10 -2.75
CA GLN A 170 15.11 5.40 -4.17
C GLN A 170 15.35 4.15 -5.01
N PRO A 171 14.71 4.01 -6.17
CA PRO A 171 15.03 2.97 -7.13
C PRO A 171 16.40 3.23 -7.76
N THR A 172 17.07 2.19 -8.24
CA THR A 172 18.17 2.34 -9.17
C THR A 172 17.63 2.57 -10.58
N GLN A 173 18.26 3.47 -11.32
CA GLN A 173 17.86 3.81 -12.69
C GLN A 173 18.96 3.45 -13.67
N ASP A 174 18.57 2.84 -14.80
CA ASP A 174 19.43 2.54 -15.94
C ASP A 174 18.67 2.90 -17.22
N GLY A 175 18.94 4.09 -17.76
CA GLY A 175 18.17 4.68 -18.86
C GLY A 175 16.71 4.91 -18.48
N ASP A 176 15.79 4.26 -19.20
CA ASP A 176 14.36 4.31 -18.93
C ASP A 176 13.87 3.19 -17.99
N ASN A 177 14.79 2.34 -17.54
CA ASN A 177 14.47 1.22 -16.66
C ASN A 177 14.77 1.59 -15.21
N TYR A 178 13.86 1.25 -14.33
CA TYR A 178 13.96 1.45 -12.89
C TYR A 178 13.86 0.09 -12.20
N LYS A 179 14.67 -0.11 -11.16
CA LYS A 179 14.66 -1.32 -10.34
C LYS A 179 14.55 -0.92 -8.88
N TRP A 180 13.55 -1.45 -8.21
CA TRP A 180 13.30 -1.16 -6.79
C TRP A 180 13.20 -2.46 -6.00
N PRO A 181 14.22 -2.81 -5.20
CA PRO A 181 14.14 -3.94 -4.29
C PRO A 181 13.00 -3.72 -3.28
N ALA A 182 12.17 -4.72 -3.11
CA ALA A 182 10.98 -4.64 -2.28
C ALA A 182 10.68 -5.99 -1.60
N LYS A 183 9.72 -5.96 -0.69
CA LYS A 183 9.02 -7.15 -0.20
C LYS A 183 7.57 -7.06 -0.63
N TYR A 184 7.06 -8.16 -1.14
CA TYR A 184 5.64 -8.37 -1.40
C TYR A 184 5.02 -9.03 -0.18
N ILE A 185 3.92 -8.47 0.33
CA ILE A 185 3.22 -8.95 1.49
C ILE A 185 1.79 -9.27 1.08
N PHE A 186 1.35 -10.48 1.39
CA PHE A 186 -0.03 -10.92 1.25
C PHE A 186 -0.57 -11.31 2.62
N SER A 187 -1.68 -10.69 3.05
CA SER A 187 -2.29 -10.90 4.37
C SER A 187 -3.74 -11.30 4.22
N LEU A 188 -4.17 -12.30 5.02
CA LEU A 188 -5.53 -12.84 5.05
C LEU A 188 -6.24 -12.61 6.40
N GLY A 189 -5.49 -12.14 7.41
CA GLY A 189 -6.00 -12.07 8.77
C GLY A 189 -6.10 -13.43 9.45
N SER A 190 -6.83 -13.51 10.57
CA SER A 190 -6.85 -14.69 11.45
C SER A 190 -7.93 -15.72 11.09
N PHE A 191 -8.89 -15.38 10.23
CA PHE A 191 -9.96 -16.29 9.83
C PHE A 191 -10.38 -16.11 8.37
N VAL A 192 -10.97 -17.17 7.83
CA VAL A 192 -11.75 -17.16 6.59
C VAL A 192 -13.15 -17.67 6.90
N VAL A 193 -14.15 -17.13 6.22
CA VAL A 193 -15.50 -17.71 6.21
C VAL A 193 -15.75 -18.31 4.83
N TYR A 194 -15.96 -19.62 4.79
CA TYR A 194 -16.24 -20.36 3.56
C TYR A 194 -17.57 -21.06 3.67
N ARG A 195 -18.47 -20.82 2.71
CA ARG A 195 -19.84 -21.33 2.71
C ARG A 195 -20.59 -21.07 4.03
N GLY A 196 -20.36 -19.89 4.61
CA GLY A 196 -20.98 -19.46 5.87
C GLY A 196 -20.37 -20.06 7.13
N VAL A 197 -19.32 -20.86 7.01
CA VAL A 197 -18.61 -21.46 8.15
C VAL A 197 -17.30 -20.73 8.39
N PRO A 198 -17.11 -20.10 9.57
CA PRO A 198 -15.84 -19.50 9.93
C PRO A 198 -14.78 -20.56 10.31
N VAL A 199 -13.60 -20.42 9.74
CA VAL A 199 -12.44 -21.28 9.97
C VAL A 199 -11.26 -20.41 10.39
N ASP A 200 -10.63 -20.73 11.51
CA ASP A 200 -9.42 -20.05 11.97
C ASP A 200 -8.23 -20.45 11.09
N LEU A 201 -7.49 -19.44 10.64
CA LEU A 201 -6.26 -19.65 9.90
C LEU A 201 -5.09 -19.85 10.87
N PRO A 202 -4.30 -20.92 10.71
CA PRO A 202 -3.04 -21.07 11.44
C PRO A 202 -2.14 -19.85 11.22
N HIS A 203 -1.35 -19.51 12.22
CA HIS A 203 -0.53 -18.29 12.22
C HIS A 203 0.38 -18.18 10.97
N ASP A 204 0.94 -19.31 10.52
CA ASP A 204 1.78 -19.41 9.32
C ASP A 204 1.01 -19.26 8.00
N LYS A 205 -0.34 -19.21 8.05
CA LYS A 205 -1.23 -19.00 6.90
C LYS A 205 -1.89 -17.62 6.89
N GLN A 206 -1.73 -16.83 7.95
CA GLN A 206 -2.35 -15.51 8.06
C GLN A 206 -1.69 -14.47 7.17
N SER A 207 -0.39 -14.61 6.93
CA SER A 207 0.35 -13.73 6.02
C SER A 207 1.55 -14.43 5.42
N SER A 208 1.96 -13.99 4.24
CA SER A 208 3.24 -14.34 3.63
C SER A 208 4.01 -13.08 3.25
N THR A 209 5.32 -13.20 3.26
CA THR A 209 6.24 -12.13 2.81
C THR A 209 7.27 -12.75 1.90
N GLU A 210 7.42 -12.19 0.72
CA GLU A 210 8.36 -12.66 -0.30
C GLU A 210 9.26 -11.50 -0.75
N GLU A 211 10.54 -11.78 -1.02
CA GLU A 211 11.43 -10.79 -1.64
C GLU A 211 11.00 -10.58 -3.08
N ALA A 212 10.96 -9.32 -3.51
CA ALA A 212 10.55 -8.92 -4.84
C ALA A 212 11.51 -7.88 -5.43
N LEU A 213 11.67 -7.89 -6.73
CA LEU A 213 12.32 -6.82 -7.46
C LEU A 213 11.29 -6.19 -8.40
N ILE A 214 10.80 -5.01 -8.06
CA ILE A 214 9.92 -4.24 -8.92
C ILE A 214 10.78 -3.65 -10.03
N THR A 215 10.52 -4.05 -11.27
CA THR A 215 11.09 -3.38 -12.44
C THR A 215 10.03 -2.50 -13.08
N ALA A 216 10.42 -1.32 -13.50
CA ALA A 216 9.52 -0.35 -14.10
C ALA A 216 10.17 0.31 -15.31
N GLN A 217 9.37 0.59 -16.33
CA GLN A 217 9.75 1.38 -17.49
C GLN A 217 8.73 2.50 -17.67
N TYR A 218 9.23 3.72 -17.93
CA TYR A 218 8.34 4.80 -18.33
C TYR A 218 8.18 4.81 -19.84
N LYS A 219 6.98 4.54 -20.31
CA LYS A 219 6.69 4.43 -21.75
C LYS A 219 5.29 4.96 -22.07
N ASP A 220 5.16 5.66 -23.20
CA ASP A 220 3.89 6.18 -23.73
C ASP A 220 3.12 7.02 -22.67
N GLY A 221 3.84 7.82 -21.87
CA GLY A 221 3.26 8.71 -20.87
C GLY A 221 2.82 8.02 -19.57
N ARG A 222 3.19 6.78 -19.33
CA ARG A 222 2.83 6.03 -18.12
C ARG A 222 3.93 5.08 -17.66
N TRP A 223 3.85 4.65 -16.41
CA TRP A 223 4.67 3.57 -15.87
C TRP A 223 4.15 2.21 -16.32
N ILE A 224 5.07 1.33 -16.72
CA ILE A 224 4.81 -0.08 -16.96
C ILE A 224 5.66 -0.88 -15.96
N LEU A 225 5.00 -1.54 -15.05
CA LEU A 225 5.63 -2.38 -14.03
C LEU A 225 5.75 -3.82 -14.53
N SER A 226 6.81 -4.48 -14.12
CA SER A 226 6.97 -5.93 -14.20
C SER A 226 7.64 -6.43 -12.93
N GLU A 227 7.29 -7.61 -12.48
CA GLU A 227 7.97 -8.31 -11.42
C GLU A 227 8.99 -9.25 -12.05
N THR A 228 10.22 -9.20 -11.56
CA THR A 228 11.21 -10.24 -11.84
C THR A 228 11.48 -10.96 -10.53
N ASN A 229 10.94 -12.17 -10.40
CA ASN A 229 11.43 -13.11 -9.41
C ASN A 229 12.66 -13.81 -10.00
N ASP A 230 13.74 -13.90 -9.24
CA ASP A 230 14.95 -14.66 -9.63
C ASP A 230 14.65 -16.13 -9.97
N SER A 231 13.45 -16.61 -9.68
CA SER A 231 12.94 -17.96 -9.97
C SER A 231 12.14 -18.07 -11.29
N GLY A 232 12.12 -17.06 -12.14
CA GLY A 232 11.70 -17.20 -13.55
C GLY A 232 10.20 -17.19 -13.82
N GLY A 233 9.36 -16.76 -12.90
CA GLY A 233 7.92 -16.65 -13.11
C GLY A 233 7.36 -15.40 -12.44
N GLY A 234 7.31 -14.28 -13.15
CA GLY A 234 6.70 -13.05 -12.64
C GLY A 234 5.18 -13.18 -12.49
N SER A 235 4.65 -13.05 -11.30
CA SER A 235 3.23 -12.94 -11.04
C SER A 235 3.01 -12.05 -9.82
N PHE A 236 2.45 -10.85 -10.04
CA PHE A 236 1.86 -10.03 -8.97
C PHE A 236 0.54 -10.66 -8.48
N GLY A 237 0.60 -11.87 -8.04
CA GLY A 237 -0.53 -12.59 -7.50
C GLY A 237 -0.04 -13.62 -6.49
N PRO A 238 -0.90 -14.16 -5.65
CA PRO A 238 -0.52 -15.29 -4.84
C PRO A 238 0.05 -16.34 -5.80
N SER A 239 1.38 -16.54 -5.70
CA SER A 239 2.08 -17.57 -6.47
C SER A 239 1.20 -18.81 -6.41
N GLY A 240 0.85 -19.42 -7.55
CA GLY A 240 -0.16 -20.47 -7.69
C GLY A 240 0.03 -21.71 -6.81
N GLY A 241 0.40 -21.50 -5.59
CA GLY A 241 0.28 -22.41 -4.47
C GLY A 241 -1.20 -22.57 -4.21
N ASN A 242 -1.73 -23.73 -4.70
CA ASN A 242 -3.05 -24.24 -4.43
C ASN A 242 -3.66 -23.62 -3.16
N PHE A 243 -4.54 -22.61 -3.29
CA PHE A 243 -5.50 -22.25 -2.29
C PHE A 243 -6.45 -23.49 -2.18
N LYS A 244 -5.98 -24.54 -1.55
CA LYS A 244 -6.83 -25.61 -1.05
C LYS A 244 -7.18 -25.21 0.37
N ILE A 245 -8.38 -24.64 0.50
CA ILE A 245 -9.10 -24.54 1.78
C ILE A 245 -9.47 -25.93 2.23
#